data_7f69f7198e8984ae9adaa26e1b9225e7
#
_entry.id   7f69f7198e8984ae9adaa26e1b9225e7
#
_cell.length_a   1.000
_cell.length_b   1.000
_cell.length_c   1.000
_cell.angle_alpha   90.00
_cell.angle_beta   90.00
_cell.angle_gamma   90.00
#
_symmetry.space_group_name_H-M   'P 1'
#
loop_
_entity.id
_entity.type
_entity.pdbx_description
1 polymer ?
#
loop_
_entity_poly.entity_id
_entity_poly.type
_entity_poly.pdbx_seq_one_letter_code
_entity_poly.pdbx_strand_id
1 'polypeptide(L)'
;MENFSELIRNRRSMRKFTDEELTQDQVVTLMKAALMSPSSKRSNSWQFVVIDDKEVLKELSHCKEQASSFIADAALAIVVMADPLASDVWIEDASIASIMIQLQAEDLGLGSCWVQVRERFTHVSYTHLRAHETD
;
A
#
# COMPACT_ATOMS: atom_id res chain seq x y z
N MET A 1 -20.10 -11.46 -1.52
CA MET A 1 -19.68 -10.10 -1.08
C MET A 1 -19.99 -9.95 0.41
N GLU A 2 -19.01 -9.57 1.18
CA GLU A 2 -19.19 -9.35 2.61
C GLU A 2 -19.86 -8.00 2.86
N ASN A 3 -20.66 -7.89 3.94
CA ASN A 3 -21.12 -6.59 4.37
C ASN A 3 -20.01 -5.89 5.16
N PHE A 4 -20.16 -4.61 5.45
CA PHE A 4 -19.11 -3.82 6.07
C PHE A 4 -18.68 -4.38 7.43
N SER A 5 -19.63 -4.82 8.26
CA SER A 5 -19.29 -5.40 9.57
C SER A 5 -18.44 -6.67 9.44
N GLU A 6 -18.72 -7.48 8.43
CA GLU A 6 -17.92 -8.66 8.14
C GLU A 6 -16.52 -8.30 7.65
N LEU A 7 -16.41 -7.26 6.82
CA LEU A 7 -15.10 -6.79 6.34
C LEU A 7 -14.17 -6.42 7.49
N ILE A 8 -14.66 -5.62 8.43
CA ILE A 8 -13.81 -5.18 9.55
C ILE A 8 -13.54 -6.30 10.53
N ARG A 9 -14.43 -7.29 10.64
CA ARG A 9 -14.21 -8.45 11.48
C ARG A 9 -13.18 -9.40 10.89
N ASN A 10 -13.22 -9.61 9.59
CA ASN A 10 -12.45 -10.65 8.91
C ASN A 10 -11.09 -10.16 8.39
N ARG A 11 -10.95 -8.86 8.13
CA ARG A 11 -9.67 -8.33 7.66
C ARG A 11 -8.58 -8.56 8.70
N ARG A 12 -7.47 -9.07 8.27
CA ARG A 12 -6.27 -9.22 9.09
C ARG A 12 -5.03 -9.10 8.22
N SER A 13 -3.89 -8.86 8.82
CA SER A 13 -2.62 -8.82 8.10
C SER A 13 -2.27 -10.20 7.59
N MET A 14 -2.11 -10.32 6.29
CA MET A 14 -1.71 -11.56 5.62
C MET A 14 -0.33 -11.39 5.04
N ARG A 15 0.56 -12.34 5.31
CA ARG A 15 1.95 -12.29 4.87
C ARG A 15 2.35 -13.51 4.04
N LYS A 16 1.40 -14.39 3.74
CA LYS A 16 1.59 -15.50 2.82
C LYS A 16 0.57 -15.38 1.71
N PHE A 17 1.03 -15.46 0.49
CA PHE A 17 0.20 -15.24 -0.68
C PHE A 17 0.29 -16.42 -1.64
N THR A 18 -0.76 -16.60 -2.45
CA THR A 18 -0.74 -17.58 -3.53
C THR A 18 0.02 -17.01 -4.73
N ASP A 19 0.26 -17.85 -5.73
CA ASP A 19 0.93 -17.44 -6.97
C ASP A 19 -0.01 -16.73 -7.95
N GLU A 20 -1.29 -16.60 -7.61
CA GLU A 20 -2.25 -15.98 -8.51
C GLU A 20 -1.96 -14.49 -8.71
N GLU A 21 -2.02 -14.07 -9.96
CA GLU A 21 -1.94 -12.65 -10.29
C GLU A 21 -3.30 -12.00 -10.09
N LEU A 22 -3.30 -10.71 -9.77
CA LEU A 22 -4.54 -9.94 -9.74
C LEU A 22 -4.99 -9.66 -11.16
N THR A 23 -6.30 -9.65 -11.37
CA THR A 23 -6.86 -9.21 -12.64
C THR A 23 -6.77 -7.67 -12.72
N GLN A 24 -6.82 -7.16 -13.94
CA GLN A 24 -6.82 -5.72 -14.15
C GLN A 24 -8.02 -5.06 -13.44
N ASP A 25 -9.20 -5.71 -13.48
CA ASP A 25 -10.39 -5.21 -12.82
C ASP A 25 -10.20 -5.11 -11.30
N GLN A 26 -9.53 -6.08 -10.69
CA GLN A 26 -9.23 -6.05 -9.27
C GLN A 26 -8.32 -4.86 -8.94
N VAL A 27 -7.28 -4.65 -9.72
CA VAL A 27 -6.36 -3.52 -9.52
C VAL A 27 -7.10 -2.19 -9.65
N VAL A 28 -7.93 -2.05 -10.67
CA VAL A 28 -8.72 -0.83 -10.88
C VAL A 28 -9.66 -0.59 -9.69
N THR A 29 -10.31 -1.64 -9.19
CA THR A 29 -11.22 -1.53 -8.05
C THR A 29 -10.49 -1.06 -6.80
N LEU A 30 -9.28 -1.59 -6.55
CA LEU A 30 -8.44 -1.16 -5.42
C LEU A 30 -8.06 0.32 -5.55
N MET A 31 -7.69 0.75 -6.75
CA MET A 31 -7.30 2.14 -6.97
C MET A 31 -8.47 3.09 -6.88
N LYS A 32 -9.66 2.67 -7.29
CA LYS A 32 -10.88 3.46 -7.09
C LYS A 32 -11.15 3.67 -5.60
N ALA A 33 -10.99 2.63 -4.79
CA ALA A 33 -11.17 2.76 -3.34
C ALA A 33 -10.18 3.78 -2.76
N ALA A 34 -8.92 3.73 -3.20
CA ALA A 34 -7.91 4.69 -2.78
C ALA A 34 -8.31 6.13 -3.13
N LEU A 35 -8.73 6.34 -4.37
CA LEU A 35 -9.05 7.68 -4.87
C LEU A 35 -10.37 8.23 -4.32
N MET A 36 -11.26 7.37 -3.84
CA MET A 36 -12.50 7.77 -3.20
C MET A 36 -12.35 8.06 -1.71
N SER A 37 -11.15 7.88 -1.17
CA SER A 37 -10.90 8.13 0.24
C SER A 37 -11.08 9.62 0.56
N PRO A 38 -11.65 9.97 1.72
CA PRO A 38 -11.71 11.37 2.14
C PRO A 38 -10.32 11.89 2.47
N SER A 39 -10.11 13.18 2.21
CA SER A 39 -8.90 13.87 2.62
C SER A 39 -9.26 15.22 3.20
N SER A 40 -8.40 15.76 4.06
CA SER A 40 -8.63 17.03 4.69
C SER A 40 -8.72 18.13 3.63
N LYS A 41 -9.78 18.95 3.72
CA LYS A 41 -9.99 20.09 2.81
C LYS A 41 -9.96 19.70 1.33
N ARG A 42 -10.25 18.43 1.02
CA ARG A 42 -10.18 17.89 -0.33
C ARG A 42 -8.80 18.11 -0.96
N SER A 43 -7.76 18.06 -0.15
CA SER A 43 -6.39 18.32 -0.63
C SER A 43 -5.90 17.29 -1.63
N ASN A 44 -6.42 16.04 -1.53
CA ASN A 44 -6.00 14.93 -2.38
C ASN A 44 -4.48 14.85 -2.48
N SER A 45 -3.84 14.95 -1.31
CA SER A 45 -2.39 15.05 -1.20
C SER A 45 -1.67 13.74 -1.52
N TRP A 46 -2.42 12.62 -1.62
CA TRP A 46 -1.82 11.32 -1.82
C TRP A 46 -1.42 11.08 -3.27
N GLN A 47 -0.42 10.24 -3.41
CA GLN A 47 0.00 9.64 -4.68
C GLN A 47 0.17 8.15 -4.44
N PHE A 48 -0.13 7.36 -5.45
CA PHE A 48 -0.05 5.91 -5.35
C PHE A 48 0.82 5.37 -6.47
N VAL A 49 1.71 4.43 -6.12
CA VAL A 49 2.49 3.70 -7.11
C VAL A 49 2.07 2.24 -7.02
N VAL A 50 1.59 1.71 -8.15
CA VAL A 50 1.14 0.32 -8.25
C VAL A 50 2.27 -0.49 -8.87
N ILE A 51 2.70 -1.52 -8.17
CA ILE A 51 3.85 -2.33 -8.56
C ILE A 51 3.40 -3.79 -8.66
N ASP A 52 3.49 -4.36 -9.87
CA ASP A 52 3.22 -5.78 -10.12
C ASP A 52 4.40 -6.51 -10.75
N ASP A 53 5.47 -5.80 -11.10
CA ASP A 53 6.68 -6.38 -11.66
C ASP A 53 7.41 -7.17 -10.58
N LYS A 54 7.68 -8.45 -10.86
CA LYS A 54 8.29 -9.37 -9.89
C LYS A 54 9.68 -8.91 -9.44
N GLU A 55 10.47 -8.36 -10.34
CA GLU A 55 11.81 -7.89 -9.98
C GLU A 55 11.74 -6.66 -9.07
N VAL A 56 10.80 -5.76 -9.34
CA VAL A 56 10.61 -4.57 -8.50
C VAL A 56 10.07 -4.96 -7.13
N LEU A 57 9.13 -5.92 -7.08
CA LEU A 57 8.61 -6.43 -5.81
C LEU A 57 9.74 -7.05 -4.97
N LYS A 58 10.64 -7.77 -5.62
CA LYS A 58 11.79 -8.38 -4.96
C LYS A 58 12.72 -7.30 -4.37
N GLU A 59 12.97 -6.24 -5.11
CA GLU A 59 13.76 -5.11 -4.60
C GLU A 59 13.04 -4.44 -3.43
N LEU A 60 11.73 -4.20 -3.57
CA LEU A 60 10.94 -3.56 -2.52
C LEU A 60 10.90 -4.39 -1.24
N SER A 61 11.03 -5.72 -1.34
CA SER A 61 11.05 -6.59 -0.17
C SER A 61 12.22 -6.30 0.78
N HIS A 62 13.23 -5.59 0.29
CA HIS A 62 14.40 -5.20 1.07
C HIS A 62 14.29 -3.78 1.65
N CYS A 63 13.12 -3.14 1.55
CA CYS A 63 12.96 -1.75 2.02
C CYS A 63 13.11 -1.62 3.54
N LYS A 64 13.01 -2.73 4.28
CA LYS A 64 13.21 -2.77 5.73
C LYS A 64 14.11 -3.96 6.06
N GLU A 65 14.81 -3.89 7.19
CA GLU A 65 15.59 -5.03 7.66
C GLU A 65 14.71 -6.21 8.04
N GLN A 66 13.53 -5.92 8.61
CA GLN A 66 12.61 -6.94 9.09
C GLN A 66 11.20 -6.60 8.64
N ALA A 67 10.35 -7.63 8.55
CA ALA A 67 8.91 -7.49 8.34
C ALA A 67 8.52 -6.96 6.96
N SER A 68 9.38 -7.08 5.95
CA SER A 68 9.03 -6.70 4.58
C SER A 68 9.36 -7.78 3.53
N SER A 69 10.05 -8.86 3.92
CA SER A 69 10.49 -9.88 2.96
C SER A 69 9.33 -10.53 2.19
N PHE A 70 8.15 -10.62 2.78
CA PHE A 70 6.98 -11.23 2.14
C PHE A 70 6.51 -10.47 0.90
N ILE A 71 6.95 -9.21 0.72
CA ILE A 71 6.59 -8.41 -0.46
C ILE A 71 7.06 -9.11 -1.74
N ALA A 72 8.17 -9.84 -1.68
CA ALA A 72 8.70 -10.56 -2.84
C ALA A 72 7.71 -11.58 -3.40
N ASP A 73 6.82 -12.11 -2.56
CA ASP A 73 5.85 -13.14 -2.94
C ASP A 73 4.45 -12.58 -3.20
N ALA A 74 4.27 -11.27 -3.07
CA ALA A 74 2.99 -10.63 -3.31
C ALA A 74 2.71 -10.51 -4.81
N ALA A 75 1.44 -10.49 -5.18
CA ALA A 75 1.03 -10.23 -6.56
C ALA A 75 1.11 -8.74 -6.89
N LEU A 76 0.95 -7.89 -5.88
CA LEU A 76 0.88 -6.45 -6.05
C LEU A 76 1.36 -5.75 -4.81
N ALA A 77 2.05 -4.65 -4.98
CA ALA A 77 2.31 -3.69 -3.91
C ALA A 77 1.78 -2.32 -4.33
N ILE A 78 1.22 -1.61 -3.38
CA ILE A 78 0.78 -0.23 -3.59
C ILE A 78 1.55 0.64 -2.63
N VAL A 79 2.40 1.52 -3.16
CA VAL A 79 3.12 2.49 -2.35
C VAL A 79 2.22 3.70 -2.18
N VAL A 80 1.89 4.00 -0.93
CA VAL A 80 1.02 5.13 -0.58
C VAL A 80 1.90 6.27 -0.09
N MET A 81 1.86 7.37 -0.80
CA MET A 81 2.65 8.56 -0.50
C MET A 81 1.72 9.75 -0.35
N ALA A 82 2.16 10.77 0.36
CA ALA A 82 1.41 12.01 0.48
C ALA A 82 2.37 13.19 0.55
N ASP A 83 1.91 14.33 0.01
CA ASP A 83 2.67 15.56 -0.04
C ASP A 83 2.41 16.39 1.22
N PRO A 84 3.40 16.57 2.10
CA PRO A 84 3.22 17.35 3.32
C PRO A 84 2.97 18.83 3.05
N LEU A 85 3.30 19.32 1.85
CA LEU A 85 3.03 20.70 1.48
C LEU A 85 1.58 20.91 1.04
N ALA A 86 0.92 19.86 0.54
CA ALA A 86 -0.46 19.93 0.11
C ALA A 86 -1.45 19.78 1.26
N SER A 87 -1.04 19.11 2.34
CA SER A 87 -1.91 18.87 3.50
C SER A 87 -1.07 18.80 4.78
N ASP A 88 -1.48 19.52 5.81
CA ASP A 88 -0.82 19.46 7.12
C ASP A 88 -1.16 18.18 7.88
N VAL A 89 -2.19 17.46 7.44
CA VAL A 89 -2.57 16.15 7.99
C VAL A 89 -2.35 15.04 6.94
N TRP A 90 -1.25 15.14 6.21
CA TRP A 90 -0.95 14.19 5.14
C TRP A 90 -0.79 12.75 5.62
N ILE A 91 -0.31 12.57 6.85
CA ILE A 91 -0.17 11.24 7.43
C ILE A 91 -1.54 10.59 7.62
N GLU A 92 -2.47 11.35 8.17
CA GLU A 92 -3.84 10.88 8.37
C GLU A 92 -4.52 10.60 7.03
N ASP A 93 -4.36 11.50 6.06
CA ASP A 93 -4.91 11.30 4.72
C ASP A 93 -4.39 9.99 4.09
N ALA A 94 -3.09 9.77 4.14
CA ALA A 94 -2.47 8.56 3.59
C ALA A 94 -2.93 7.31 4.35
N SER A 95 -3.08 7.41 5.66
CA SER A 95 -3.52 6.28 6.49
C SER A 95 -4.95 5.88 6.19
N ILE A 96 -5.82 6.87 5.99
CA ILE A 96 -7.22 6.60 5.61
C ILE A 96 -7.27 5.91 4.24
N ALA A 97 -6.53 6.42 3.26
CA ALA A 97 -6.49 5.79 1.94
C ALA A 97 -5.98 4.35 2.02
N SER A 98 -4.98 4.11 2.86
CA SER A 98 -4.42 2.77 3.03
C SER A 98 -5.44 1.78 3.59
N ILE A 99 -6.21 2.18 4.60
CA ILE A 99 -7.22 1.26 5.15
C ILE A 99 -8.38 1.05 4.18
N MET A 100 -8.74 2.06 3.38
CA MET A 100 -9.76 1.89 2.34
C MET A 100 -9.33 0.84 1.32
N ILE A 101 -8.06 0.85 0.92
CA ILE A 101 -7.51 -0.15 0.02
C ILE A 101 -7.59 -1.54 0.67
N GLN A 102 -7.21 -1.67 1.94
CA GLN A 102 -7.23 -2.96 2.63
C GLN A 102 -8.64 -3.52 2.76
N LEU A 103 -9.61 -2.69 3.08
CA LEU A 103 -11.01 -3.13 3.19
C LEU A 103 -11.55 -3.55 1.82
N GLN A 104 -11.20 -2.80 0.76
CA GLN A 104 -11.60 -3.19 -0.59
C GLN A 104 -10.94 -4.51 -1.00
N ALA A 105 -9.68 -4.73 -0.62
CA ALA A 105 -9.01 -5.99 -0.89
C ALA A 105 -9.75 -7.15 -0.21
N GLU A 106 -10.16 -6.99 1.05
CA GLU A 106 -10.93 -8.00 1.75
C GLU A 106 -12.25 -8.30 1.04
N ASP A 107 -12.94 -7.27 0.57
CA ASP A 107 -14.19 -7.42 -0.18
C ASP A 107 -13.98 -8.21 -1.47
N LEU A 108 -12.82 -8.10 -2.08
CA LEU A 108 -12.45 -8.84 -3.29
C LEU A 108 -11.91 -10.25 -3.00
N GLY A 109 -11.83 -10.64 -1.74
CA GLY A 109 -11.26 -11.92 -1.35
C GLY A 109 -9.73 -11.96 -1.38
N LEU A 110 -9.08 -10.81 -1.33
CA LEU A 110 -7.63 -10.69 -1.39
C LEU A 110 -7.05 -10.41 -0.01
N GLY A 111 -5.95 -11.07 0.31
CA GLY A 111 -5.20 -10.78 1.54
C GLY A 111 -4.32 -9.55 1.35
N SER A 112 -4.11 -8.80 2.41
CA SER A 112 -3.27 -7.62 2.39
C SER A 112 -2.51 -7.45 3.69
N CYS A 113 -1.45 -6.65 3.65
CA CYS A 113 -0.69 -6.29 4.84
C CYS A 113 -0.15 -4.87 4.67
N TRP A 114 -0.31 -4.07 5.72
CA TRP A 114 0.30 -2.75 5.81
C TRP A 114 1.78 -2.92 6.15
N VAL A 115 2.65 -2.35 5.33
CA VAL A 115 4.09 -2.31 5.59
C VAL A 115 4.45 -0.87 5.96
N GLN A 116 4.74 -0.66 7.23
CA GLN A 116 5.10 0.68 7.72
C GLN A 116 6.51 1.01 7.27
N VAL A 117 6.64 2.01 6.41
CA VAL A 117 7.93 2.45 5.87
C VAL A 117 8.38 3.77 6.50
N ARG A 118 7.44 4.70 6.68
CA ARG A 118 7.74 5.99 7.30
C ARG A 118 8.34 5.78 8.68
N GLU A 119 9.52 6.38 8.90
CA GLU A 119 10.27 6.26 10.16
C GLU A 119 10.70 4.84 10.52
N ARG A 120 10.79 3.96 9.51
CA ARG A 120 11.19 2.57 9.69
C ARG A 120 12.28 2.15 8.71
N PHE A 121 12.95 3.12 8.07
CA PHE A 121 14.01 2.82 7.13
C PHE A 121 15.25 2.29 7.84
N THR A 122 15.90 1.30 7.22
CA THR A 122 17.26 0.95 7.56
C THR A 122 18.19 2.00 6.95
N HIS A 123 19.45 2.03 7.37
CA HIS A 123 20.44 2.90 6.75
C HIS A 123 20.55 2.62 5.24
N VAL A 124 20.57 1.35 4.87
CA VAL A 124 20.69 0.93 3.47
C VAL A 124 19.47 1.39 2.66
N SER A 125 18.26 1.17 3.18
CA SER A 125 17.03 1.58 2.52
C SER A 125 16.98 3.09 2.32
N TYR A 126 17.33 3.84 3.35
CA TYR A 126 17.36 5.29 3.28
C TYR A 126 18.33 5.80 2.22
N THR A 127 19.54 5.24 2.19
CA THR A 127 20.56 5.62 1.20
C THR A 127 20.08 5.32 -0.21
N HIS A 128 19.45 4.16 -0.43
CA HIS A 128 18.94 3.76 -1.74
C HIS A 128 17.84 4.73 -2.22
N LEU A 129 16.89 5.05 -1.35
CA LEU A 129 15.80 5.96 -1.69
C LEU A 129 16.31 7.37 -2.01
N ARG A 130 17.29 7.86 -1.25
CA ARG A 130 17.89 9.17 -1.53
C ARG A 130 18.60 9.20 -2.87
N ALA A 131 19.25 8.12 -3.24
CA ALA A 131 19.90 8.03 -4.55
C ALA A 131 18.89 8.19 -5.68
N HIS A 132 17.69 7.64 -5.52
CA HIS A 132 16.62 7.79 -6.50
C HIS A 132 16.03 9.21 -6.50
N GLU A 133 15.95 9.86 -5.36
CA GLU A 133 15.43 11.23 -5.27
C GLU A 133 16.29 12.26 -5.99
N THR A 134 17.58 11.99 -6.13
CA THR A 134 18.51 12.93 -6.80
C THR A 134 18.51 12.80 -8.31
N ASP A 135 17.87 11.82 -8.82
CA ASP A 135 17.79 11.56 -10.26
C ASP A 135 16.63 12.31 -10.90
#